data_a124032387bf494aead156a7e959c9ca
#
_entry.id   a124032387bf494aead156a7e959c9ca
#
_cell.length_a   1.000
_cell.length_b   1.000
_cell.length_c   1.000
_cell.angle_alpha   90.00
_cell.angle_beta   90.00
_cell.angle_gamma   90.00
#
_symmetry.space_group_name_H-M   'P 1'
#
loop_
_entity.id
_entity.type
_entity.pdbx_description
1 polymer ?
#
loop_
_entity_poly.entity_id
_entity_poly.type
_entity_poly.pdbx_seq_one_letter_code
_entity_poly.pdbx_strand_id
1 'polypeptide(L)'
;AIANLCKMNNVTNNGDVLYNGTTNAAAMYLGGVVGKSSYATPSLAEFSNITNNGNVSTAKDSKSDADLLMAGVAGDIVMESAAVVCDKLTNNGDITHNGYSNGIRLGGVAAYACTGSFTNCKNTGDLTITTGARHLAGYMGGVFGATVYPKTFSNIVNEGAITIQDAAKEDLTFKHGYIQTYGIAYGVSMRAGDDIPTVTN
;
A
#
# COMPACT_ATOMS: atom_id res chain seq x y z
N ALA A 1 -7.79 -8.43 8.25
CA ALA A 1 -8.02 -9.86 7.98
C ALA A 1 -6.78 -10.45 7.32
N ILE A 2 -6.45 -11.71 7.63
CA ILE A 2 -5.39 -12.47 6.97
C ILE A 2 -6.10 -13.50 6.10
N ALA A 3 -5.89 -13.44 4.80
CA ALA A 3 -6.41 -14.44 3.88
C ALA A 3 -5.26 -15.32 3.39
N ASN A 4 -5.36 -16.62 3.63
CA ASN A 4 -4.45 -17.62 3.08
C ASN A 4 -5.13 -18.32 1.91
N LEU A 5 -4.45 -18.44 0.75
CA LEU A 5 -4.96 -19.20 -0.39
C LEU A 5 -6.33 -18.73 -0.90
N CYS A 6 -6.59 -17.45 -0.97
CA CYS A 6 -7.88 -16.99 -1.42
C CYS A 6 -7.86 -16.49 -2.86
N LYS A 7 -8.92 -16.83 -3.58
CA LYS A 7 -9.37 -16.05 -4.73
C LYS A 7 -10.40 -15.06 -4.23
N MET A 8 -10.19 -13.78 -4.50
CA MET A 8 -11.13 -12.73 -4.16
C MET A 8 -11.53 -12.02 -5.44
N ASN A 9 -12.82 -12.10 -5.76
CA ASN A 9 -13.36 -11.54 -7.00
C ASN A 9 -14.64 -10.76 -6.71
N ASN A 10 -14.86 -9.65 -7.42
CA ASN A 10 -16.09 -8.86 -7.36
C ASN A 10 -16.41 -8.36 -5.95
N VAL A 11 -15.42 -7.76 -5.28
CA VAL A 11 -15.57 -7.20 -3.93
C VAL A 11 -15.55 -5.68 -3.99
N THR A 12 -16.52 -5.05 -3.34
CA THR A 12 -16.57 -3.60 -3.20
C THR A 12 -16.68 -3.23 -1.73
N ASN A 13 -15.79 -2.36 -1.26
CA ASN A 13 -15.90 -1.67 0.01
C ASN A 13 -16.41 -0.25 -0.21
N ASN A 14 -17.49 0.14 0.49
CA ASN A 14 -18.02 1.51 0.47
C ASN A 14 -17.86 2.23 1.82
N GLY A 15 -17.32 1.55 2.82
CA GLY A 15 -17.13 2.09 4.17
C GLY A 15 -15.69 2.52 4.41
N ASP A 16 -15.53 3.55 5.24
CA ASP A 16 -14.22 4.04 5.65
C ASP A 16 -13.52 3.07 6.61
N VAL A 17 -12.18 3.07 6.55
CA VAL A 17 -11.32 2.34 7.49
C VAL A 17 -10.51 3.36 8.28
N LEU A 18 -10.76 3.44 9.59
CA LEU A 18 -10.03 4.32 10.50
C LEU A 18 -9.28 3.49 11.54
N TYR A 19 -7.96 3.65 11.59
CA TYR A 19 -7.17 3.18 12.72
C TYR A 19 -7.03 4.29 13.77
N ASN A 20 -7.53 3.98 14.96
CA ASN A 20 -7.49 4.88 16.13
C ASN A 20 -7.02 4.10 17.35
N GLY A 21 -5.74 3.83 17.45
CA GLY A 21 -5.19 3.02 18.53
C GLY A 21 -3.68 3.10 18.62
N THR A 22 -3.14 2.34 19.58
CA THR A 22 -1.69 2.15 19.76
C THR A 22 -1.37 0.68 19.62
N THR A 23 -0.34 0.35 18.86
CA THR A 23 0.15 -1.02 18.71
C THR A 23 1.67 -1.08 18.80
N ASN A 24 2.15 -2.17 19.41
CA ASN A 24 3.57 -2.54 19.45
C ASN A 24 3.81 -3.78 18.57
N ALA A 25 2.89 -4.09 17.65
CA ALA A 25 3.03 -5.21 16.72
C ALA A 25 4.24 -5.01 15.79
N ALA A 26 4.75 -6.10 15.25
CA ALA A 26 5.90 -6.08 14.34
C ALA A 26 5.64 -5.36 13.01
N ALA A 27 4.40 -5.28 12.57
CA ALA A 27 3.94 -4.47 11.46
C ALA A 27 2.43 -4.29 11.52
N MET A 28 1.92 -3.17 10.99
CA MET A 28 0.50 -2.90 10.86
C MET A 28 0.11 -2.85 9.39
N TYR A 29 -0.99 -3.49 9.07
CA TYR A 29 -1.50 -3.59 7.70
C TYR A 29 -2.91 -3.01 7.64
N LEU A 30 -3.09 -1.90 6.92
CA LEU A 30 -4.37 -1.25 6.69
C LEU A 30 -4.69 -1.28 5.19
N GLY A 31 -5.83 -1.84 4.85
CA GLY A 31 -6.37 -1.80 3.50
C GLY A 31 -7.87 -1.61 3.56
N GLY A 32 -8.44 -0.90 2.62
CA GLY A 32 -9.88 -0.72 2.53
C GLY A 32 -10.64 -2.04 2.37
N VAL A 33 -10.02 -3.05 1.75
CA VAL A 33 -10.62 -4.37 1.55
C VAL A 33 -9.84 -5.47 2.27
N VAL A 34 -8.50 -5.48 2.18
CA VAL A 34 -7.64 -6.51 2.76
C VAL A 34 -6.51 -5.86 3.56
N GLY A 35 -6.36 -6.20 4.84
CA GLY A 35 -5.20 -5.76 5.61
C GLY A 35 -3.92 -6.42 5.10
N LYS A 36 -3.88 -7.75 5.10
CA LYS A 36 -2.74 -8.54 4.62
C LYS A 36 -3.23 -9.83 3.97
N SER A 37 -2.67 -10.14 2.80
CA SER A 37 -2.71 -11.50 2.26
C SER A 37 -1.36 -12.14 2.47
N SER A 38 -1.32 -13.28 3.14
CA SER A 38 -0.10 -14.07 3.32
C SER A 38 -0.31 -15.51 2.86
N TYR A 39 0.78 -16.15 2.48
CA TYR A 39 0.74 -17.36 1.72
C TYR A 39 1.88 -18.31 2.10
N ALA A 40 1.57 -19.54 2.44
CA ALA A 40 2.52 -20.52 2.98
C ALA A 40 2.89 -21.67 2.03
N THR A 41 2.23 -21.81 0.88
CA THR A 41 2.48 -22.90 -0.08
C THR A 41 2.35 -22.43 -1.52
N PRO A 42 3.04 -23.02 -2.52
CA PRO A 42 3.04 -22.56 -3.89
C PRO A 42 1.70 -22.87 -4.58
N SER A 43 0.71 -22.00 -4.46
CA SER A 43 -0.47 -22.00 -5.30
C SER A 43 -0.81 -20.61 -5.80
N LEU A 44 -1.60 -20.53 -6.83
CA LEU A 44 -2.00 -19.27 -7.44
C LEU A 44 -3.03 -18.59 -6.54
N ALA A 45 -2.79 -17.35 -6.14
CA ALA A 45 -3.84 -16.51 -5.62
C ALA A 45 -4.24 -15.50 -6.69
N GLU A 46 -5.51 -15.18 -6.70
CA GLU A 46 -6.11 -14.25 -7.64
C GLU A 46 -6.88 -13.18 -6.87
N PHE A 47 -6.61 -11.92 -7.21
CA PHE A 47 -7.38 -10.78 -6.76
C PHE A 47 -7.88 -10.06 -8.00
N SER A 48 -9.17 -10.12 -8.26
CA SER A 48 -9.73 -9.48 -9.44
C SER A 48 -11.02 -8.72 -9.18
N ASN A 49 -11.19 -7.61 -9.91
CA ASN A 49 -12.37 -6.75 -9.83
C ASN A 49 -12.72 -6.34 -8.39
N ILE A 50 -11.75 -5.73 -7.73
CA ILE A 50 -11.86 -5.28 -6.34
C ILE A 50 -11.85 -3.76 -6.32
N THR A 51 -12.84 -3.16 -5.68
CA THR A 51 -12.97 -1.71 -5.59
C THR A 51 -13.08 -1.27 -4.14
N ASN A 52 -12.27 -0.28 -3.77
CA ASN A 52 -12.44 0.47 -2.54
C ASN A 52 -12.95 1.87 -2.87
N ASN A 53 -14.09 2.24 -2.30
CA ASN A 53 -14.67 3.59 -2.39
C ASN A 53 -14.55 4.36 -1.07
N GLY A 54 -14.26 3.67 0.02
CA GLY A 54 -14.11 4.28 1.34
C GLY A 54 -12.70 4.83 1.57
N ASN A 55 -12.58 5.82 2.44
CA ASN A 55 -11.30 6.36 2.84
C ASN A 55 -10.55 5.41 3.78
N VAL A 56 -9.22 5.44 3.73
CA VAL A 56 -8.37 4.71 4.66
C VAL A 56 -7.51 5.72 5.42
N SER A 57 -7.63 5.76 6.75
CA SER A 57 -6.96 6.79 7.52
C SER A 57 -6.44 6.30 8.86
N THR A 58 -5.48 7.05 9.42
CA THR A 58 -5.07 6.93 10.81
C THR A 58 -5.48 8.18 11.58
N ALA A 59 -5.93 8.01 12.83
CA ALA A 59 -6.18 9.15 13.69
C ALA A 59 -4.88 9.85 14.11
N LYS A 60 -4.96 11.13 14.48
CA LYS A 60 -3.80 11.95 14.84
C LYS A 60 -3.00 11.38 16.02
N ASP A 61 -3.68 10.80 17.00
CA ASP A 61 -3.05 10.25 18.19
C ASP A 61 -2.78 8.73 18.09
N SER A 62 -3.01 8.15 16.92
CA SER A 62 -2.70 6.73 16.70
C SER A 62 -1.19 6.51 16.63
N LYS A 63 -0.75 5.37 17.14
CA LYS A 63 0.66 5.03 17.21
C LYS A 63 0.93 3.60 16.77
N SER A 64 1.94 3.44 15.92
CA SER A 64 2.55 2.14 15.60
C SER A 64 4.05 2.21 15.84
N ASP A 65 4.57 1.42 16.77
CA ASP A 65 6.02 1.31 17.00
C ASP A 65 6.72 0.43 15.94
N ALA A 66 6.00 0.06 14.89
CA ALA A 66 6.49 -0.72 13.77
C ALA A 66 6.12 -0.07 12.42
N ASP A 67 6.45 -0.74 11.34
CA ASP A 67 6.08 -0.31 9.99
C ASP A 67 4.56 -0.31 9.81
N LEU A 68 4.05 0.76 9.23
CA LEU A 68 2.68 0.90 8.76
C LEU A 68 2.63 0.69 7.24
N LEU A 69 1.89 -0.33 6.81
CA LEU A 69 1.59 -0.60 5.41
C LEU A 69 0.12 -0.24 5.18
N MET A 70 -0.13 0.84 4.45
CA MET A 70 -1.46 1.42 4.32
C MET A 70 -1.81 1.70 2.86
N ALA A 71 -2.97 1.22 2.42
CA ALA A 71 -3.41 1.40 1.05
C ALA A 71 -4.94 1.36 0.90
N GLY A 72 -5.42 1.80 -0.25
CA GLY A 72 -6.85 1.80 -0.54
C GLY A 72 -7.44 0.40 -0.66
N VAL A 73 -6.78 -0.54 -1.34
CA VAL A 73 -7.30 -1.90 -1.49
C VAL A 73 -6.64 -2.86 -0.51
N ALA A 74 -5.31 -2.96 -0.52
CA ALA A 74 -4.61 -3.95 0.31
C ALA A 74 -3.36 -3.36 0.97
N GLY A 75 -3.23 -3.50 2.30
CA GLY A 75 -2.01 -3.13 3.02
C GLY A 75 -0.79 -3.93 2.55
N ASP A 76 -0.99 -5.21 2.30
CA ASP A 76 0.09 -6.11 1.88
C ASP A 76 -0.43 -7.22 0.99
N ILE A 77 0.14 -7.33 -0.21
CA ILE A 77 -0.06 -8.46 -1.14
C ILE A 77 1.29 -9.18 -1.27
N VAL A 78 1.63 -10.01 -0.29
CA VAL A 78 2.85 -10.81 -0.31
C VAL A 78 2.55 -12.25 -0.64
N MET A 79 3.23 -12.76 -1.65
CA MET A 79 3.22 -14.14 -2.03
C MET A 79 4.64 -14.58 -2.38
N GLU A 80 5.38 -15.03 -1.37
CA GLU A 80 6.81 -15.33 -1.52
C GLU A 80 7.13 -16.46 -2.50
N SER A 81 6.17 -17.34 -2.80
CA SER A 81 6.41 -18.54 -3.61
C SER A 81 5.41 -18.79 -4.73
N ALA A 82 4.39 -17.96 -4.93
CA ALA A 82 3.39 -18.13 -5.98
C ALA A 82 3.24 -16.89 -6.85
N ALA A 83 2.91 -17.08 -8.11
CA ALA A 83 2.53 -15.99 -8.98
C ALA A 83 1.14 -15.48 -8.57
N VAL A 84 1.08 -14.25 -8.06
CA VAL A 84 -0.17 -13.54 -7.81
C VAL A 84 -0.63 -12.92 -9.12
N VAL A 85 -1.90 -13.08 -9.45
CA VAL A 85 -2.55 -12.33 -10.51
C VAL A 85 -3.51 -11.33 -9.87
N CYS A 86 -3.21 -10.05 -10.04
CA CYS A 86 -4.03 -8.94 -9.58
C CYS A 86 -4.56 -8.19 -10.81
N ASP A 87 -5.86 -8.23 -11.03
CA ASP A 87 -6.48 -7.57 -12.17
C ASP A 87 -7.65 -6.67 -11.73
N LYS A 88 -7.72 -5.45 -12.27
CA LYS A 88 -8.79 -4.49 -11.97
C LYS A 88 -8.93 -4.21 -10.47
N LEU A 89 -7.83 -3.87 -9.83
CA LEU A 89 -7.85 -3.34 -8.47
C LEU A 89 -7.99 -1.83 -8.54
N THR A 90 -9.07 -1.30 -7.97
CA THR A 90 -9.38 0.13 -8.03
C THR A 90 -9.51 0.72 -6.64
N ASN A 91 -8.84 1.84 -6.40
CA ASN A 91 -9.07 2.67 -5.24
C ASN A 91 -9.63 4.03 -5.66
N ASN A 92 -10.77 4.39 -5.08
CA ASN A 92 -11.42 5.69 -5.28
C ASN A 92 -11.41 6.55 -4.00
N GLY A 93 -11.14 5.95 -2.84
CA GLY A 93 -11.09 6.64 -1.56
C GLY A 93 -9.72 7.25 -1.27
N ASP A 94 -9.71 8.29 -0.45
CA ASP A 94 -8.48 8.95 -0.03
C ASP A 94 -7.73 8.14 1.03
N ILE A 95 -6.41 8.28 1.04
CA ILE A 95 -5.54 7.61 2.01
C ILE A 95 -4.79 8.67 2.80
N THR A 96 -5.04 8.75 4.12
CA THR A 96 -4.52 9.82 4.94
C THR A 96 -3.81 9.29 6.20
N HIS A 97 -2.50 9.50 6.28
CA HIS A 97 -1.73 9.22 7.49
C HIS A 97 -1.59 10.48 8.35
N ASN A 98 -2.13 10.40 9.58
CA ASN A 98 -2.10 11.50 10.56
C ASN A 98 -1.31 11.16 11.83
N GLY A 99 -1.07 9.88 12.09
CA GLY A 99 -0.50 9.38 13.34
C GLY A 99 1.02 9.22 13.32
N TYR A 100 1.51 8.41 14.24
CA TYR A 100 2.92 8.02 14.33
C TYR A 100 3.15 6.61 13.80
N SER A 101 4.25 6.41 13.05
CA SER A 101 4.78 5.09 12.68
C SER A 101 6.30 5.11 12.58
N ASN A 102 6.98 4.00 12.89
CA ASN A 102 8.43 3.93 12.70
C ASN A 102 8.79 3.92 11.22
N GLY A 103 8.10 3.12 10.41
CA GLY A 103 8.21 3.13 8.97
C GLY A 103 6.83 3.26 8.33
N ILE A 104 6.78 3.76 7.10
CA ILE A 104 5.51 3.88 6.39
C ILE A 104 5.67 3.43 4.94
N ARG A 105 4.69 2.66 4.46
CA ARG A 105 4.50 2.40 3.04
C ARG A 105 3.07 2.74 2.68
N LEU A 106 2.90 3.73 1.81
CA LEU A 106 1.60 4.14 1.30
C LEU A 106 1.49 3.78 -0.18
N GLY A 107 0.37 3.17 -0.54
CA GLY A 107 0.04 2.91 -1.94
C GLY A 107 -1.43 3.16 -2.22
N GLY A 108 -1.77 3.72 -3.36
CA GLY A 108 -3.16 3.91 -3.73
C GLY A 108 -3.94 2.59 -3.77
N VAL A 109 -3.36 1.55 -4.36
CA VAL A 109 -3.96 0.21 -4.45
C VAL A 109 -3.34 -0.74 -3.43
N ALA A 110 -2.01 -0.87 -3.38
CA ALA A 110 -1.37 -1.71 -2.39
C ALA A 110 -0.14 -1.01 -1.79
N ALA A 111 0.04 -1.12 -0.46
CA ALA A 111 1.22 -0.54 0.18
C ALA A 111 2.49 -1.37 -0.08
N TYR A 112 2.34 -2.68 -0.14
CA TYR A 112 3.39 -3.59 -0.52
C TYR A 112 2.86 -4.67 -1.46
N ALA A 113 3.53 -4.86 -2.59
CA ALA A 113 3.17 -5.85 -3.59
C ALA A 113 4.40 -6.67 -3.96
N CYS A 114 4.35 -7.98 -3.74
CA CYS A 114 5.46 -8.88 -3.97
C CYS A 114 5.08 -9.99 -4.95
N THR A 115 5.95 -10.26 -5.88
CA THR A 115 5.89 -11.40 -6.82
C THR A 115 4.52 -11.57 -7.48
N GLY A 116 4.29 -10.96 -8.61
CA GLY A 116 3.00 -11.13 -9.29
C GLY A 116 2.85 -10.35 -10.58
N SER A 117 1.74 -10.58 -11.22
CA SER A 117 1.29 -9.82 -12.38
C SER A 117 0.19 -8.88 -11.94
N PHE A 118 0.34 -7.60 -12.25
CA PHE A 118 -0.60 -6.54 -11.90
C PHE A 118 -1.09 -5.88 -13.18
N THR A 119 -2.38 -5.99 -13.43
CA THR A 119 -3.02 -5.47 -14.64
C THR A 119 -4.23 -4.62 -14.31
N ASN A 120 -4.45 -3.56 -15.07
CA ASN A 120 -5.61 -2.68 -14.94
C ASN A 120 -5.81 -2.14 -13.51
N CYS A 121 -4.73 -1.84 -12.78
CA CYS A 121 -4.82 -1.29 -11.44
C CYS A 121 -4.89 0.23 -11.49
N LYS A 122 -5.84 0.81 -10.75
CA LYS A 122 -6.11 2.24 -10.79
C LYS A 122 -6.28 2.83 -9.39
N ASN A 123 -5.66 4.00 -9.17
CA ASN A 123 -5.92 4.87 -8.03
C ASN A 123 -6.47 6.22 -8.51
N THR A 124 -7.58 6.66 -7.93
CA THR A 124 -8.14 8.00 -8.13
C THR A 124 -8.18 8.83 -6.85
N GLY A 125 -8.04 8.17 -5.68
CA GLY A 125 -8.00 8.85 -4.39
C GLY A 125 -6.65 9.50 -4.10
N ASP A 126 -6.66 10.55 -3.32
CA ASP A 126 -5.45 11.27 -2.92
C ASP A 126 -4.70 10.52 -1.81
N LEU A 127 -3.37 10.60 -1.84
CA LEU A 127 -2.49 10.07 -0.81
C LEU A 127 -1.87 11.24 -0.03
N THR A 128 -2.15 11.32 1.26
CA THR A 128 -1.68 12.42 2.10
C THR A 128 -0.99 11.95 3.36
N ILE A 129 0.20 12.49 3.63
CA ILE A 129 0.83 12.48 4.96
C ILE A 129 0.67 13.90 5.52
N THR A 130 -0.05 14.02 6.63
CA THR A 130 -0.36 15.34 7.21
C THR A 130 0.78 15.87 8.06
N THR A 131 0.74 17.16 8.38
CA THR A 131 1.71 17.84 9.25
C THR A 131 1.82 17.24 10.66
N GLY A 132 0.75 16.60 11.13
CA GLY A 132 0.75 15.91 12.43
C GLY A 132 1.36 14.51 12.41
N ALA A 133 1.58 13.95 11.23
CA ALA A 133 2.15 12.61 11.09
C ALA A 133 3.63 12.59 11.45
N ARG A 134 4.05 11.50 12.09
CA ARG A 134 5.45 11.26 12.46
C ARG A 134 5.88 9.89 11.93
N HIS A 135 7.04 9.84 11.29
CA HIS A 135 7.62 8.61 10.74
C HIS A 135 9.13 8.75 10.63
N LEU A 136 9.86 7.65 10.70
CA LEU A 136 11.33 7.65 10.60
C LEU A 136 11.80 7.48 9.15
N ALA A 137 11.11 6.66 8.37
CA ALA A 137 11.41 6.45 6.95
C ALA A 137 10.15 5.96 6.21
N GLY A 138 10.11 6.13 4.89
CA GLY A 138 8.96 5.61 4.17
C GLY A 138 9.04 5.68 2.65
N TYR A 139 8.06 5.03 2.06
CA TYR A 139 7.84 4.99 0.63
C TYR A 139 6.38 5.28 0.32
N MET A 140 6.15 6.02 -0.74
CA MET A 140 4.83 6.46 -1.15
C MET A 140 4.72 6.36 -2.67
N GLY A 141 3.85 5.51 -3.14
CA GLY A 141 3.59 5.32 -4.58
C GLY A 141 2.13 5.52 -4.90
N GLY A 142 1.84 6.20 -6.00
CA GLY A 142 0.46 6.51 -6.39
C GLY A 142 -0.43 5.28 -6.54
N VAL A 143 0.14 4.13 -6.93
CA VAL A 143 -0.58 2.85 -7.01
C VAL A 143 0.01 1.84 -6.03
N PHE A 144 1.34 1.65 -6.02
CA PHE A 144 2.03 0.70 -5.15
C PHE A 144 3.06 1.43 -4.29
N GLY A 145 2.97 1.33 -2.96
CA GLY A 145 3.93 1.92 -2.04
C GLY A 145 5.33 1.35 -2.20
N ALA A 146 5.43 0.04 -2.32
CA ALA A 146 6.66 -0.66 -2.69
C ALA A 146 6.35 -1.95 -3.46
N THR A 147 7.23 -2.33 -4.38
CA THR A 147 7.11 -3.58 -5.13
C THR A 147 8.41 -4.37 -5.09
N VAL A 148 8.29 -5.69 -5.01
CA VAL A 148 9.43 -6.62 -4.98
C VAL A 148 9.13 -7.80 -5.88
N TYR A 149 10.05 -8.08 -6.82
CA TYR A 149 9.94 -9.18 -7.78
C TYR A 149 8.64 -9.21 -8.62
N PRO A 150 8.12 -8.08 -9.13
CA PRO A 150 6.95 -8.11 -9.99
C PRO A 150 7.28 -8.80 -11.31
N LYS A 151 6.30 -9.52 -11.86
CA LYS A 151 6.45 -10.18 -13.18
C LYS A 151 5.96 -9.30 -14.32
N THR A 152 4.83 -8.63 -14.11
CA THR A 152 4.21 -7.80 -15.14
C THR A 152 3.49 -6.61 -14.51
N PHE A 153 3.66 -5.44 -15.12
CA PHE A 153 2.83 -4.27 -14.90
C PHE A 153 2.22 -3.85 -16.24
N SER A 154 0.90 -3.81 -16.32
CA SER A 154 0.19 -3.39 -17.52
C SER A 154 -1.02 -2.54 -17.16
N ASN A 155 -1.18 -1.40 -17.81
CA ASN A 155 -2.29 -0.47 -17.59
C ASN A 155 -2.43 -0.09 -16.10
N ILE A 156 -1.36 0.47 -15.53
CA ILE A 156 -1.31 0.92 -14.14
C ILE A 156 -1.47 2.44 -14.14
N VAL A 157 -2.52 2.95 -13.49
CA VAL A 157 -2.91 4.36 -13.57
C VAL A 157 -3.02 4.97 -12.18
N ASN A 158 -2.37 6.12 -11.97
CA ASN A 158 -2.62 6.99 -10.82
C ASN A 158 -3.16 8.34 -11.30
N GLU A 159 -4.34 8.70 -10.83
CA GLU A 159 -4.97 10.02 -11.06
C GLU A 159 -5.04 10.85 -9.77
N GLY A 160 -4.82 10.23 -8.59
CA GLY A 160 -4.82 10.92 -7.31
C GLY A 160 -3.54 11.72 -7.08
N ALA A 161 -3.65 12.79 -6.31
CA ALA A 161 -2.51 13.58 -5.86
C ALA A 161 -1.70 12.85 -4.77
N ILE A 162 -0.40 13.14 -4.72
CA ILE A 162 0.49 12.64 -3.67
C ILE A 162 1.01 13.86 -2.90
N THR A 163 0.65 13.97 -1.63
CA THR A 163 0.97 15.13 -0.81
C THR A 163 1.67 14.74 0.48
N ILE A 164 2.81 15.36 0.76
CA ILE A 164 3.45 15.35 2.06
C ILE A 164 3.38 16.78 2.58
N GLN A 165 2.63 16.97 3.67
CA GLN A 165 2.57 18.25 4.33
C GLN A 165 3.72 18.33 5.33
N ASP A 166 4.62 19.28 5.17
CA ASP A 166 5.68 19.51 6.14
C ASP A 166 5.10 19.89 7.50
N ALA A 167 5.54 19.21 8.55
CA ALA A 167 5.30 19.68 9.90
C ALA A 167 5.96 21.07 10.04
N ALA A 168 5.28 21.98 10.72
CA ALA A 168 5.85 23.27 11.07
C ALA A 168 7.25 23.05 11.70
N LYS A 169 8.22 23.85 11.30
CA LYS A 169 9.66 23.71 11.66
C LYS A 169 9.99 23.71 13.16
N GLU A 170 9.00 23.70 14.02
CA GLU A 170 9.18 23.90 15.46
C GLU A 170 9.50 22.63 16.26
N ASP A 171 9.32 21.45 15.69
CA ASP A 171 9.66 20.20 16.38
C ASP A 171 10.81 19.44 15.68
N LEU A 172 12.00 20.05 15.73
CA LEU A 172 13.23 19.48 15.18
C LEU A 172 13.78 18.28 15.99
N THR A 173 13.10 17.85 17.05
CA THR A 173 13.51 16.70 17.86
C THR A 173 13.18 15.36 17.19
N PHE A 174 12.24 15.33 16.29
CA PHE A 174 11.96 14.19 15.43
C PHE A 174 12.37 14.53 14.00
N LYS A 175 13.45 13.96 13.56
CA LYS A 175 13.84 14.00 12.16
C LYS A 175 12.71 13.35 11.37
N HIS A 176 12.04 14.13 10.48
CA HIS A 176 11.23 13.54 9.44
C HIS A 176 12.13 12.60 8.66
N GLY A 177 11.87 11.32 8.77
CA GLY A 177 12.63 10.35 8.03
C GLY A 177 12.43 10.57 6.54
N TYR A 178 13.36 10.10 5.80
CA TYR A 178 13.39 10.22 4.36
C TYR A 178 12.17 9.49 3.74
N ILE A 179 11.27 10.23 3.09
CA ILE A 179 10.18 9.65 2.29
C ILE A 179 10.51 9.81 0.81
N GLN A 180 10.46 8.71 0.11
CA GLN A 180 10.55 8.69 -1.35
C GLN A 180 9.15 8.58 -1.94
N THR A 181 8.82 9.51 -2.85
CA THR A 181 7.53 9.56 -3.54
C THR A 181 7.69 9.18 -5.00
N TYR A 182 6.75 8.41 -5.51
CA TYR A 182 6.74 7.93 -6.89
C TYR A 182 5.33 8.00 -7.47
N GLY A 183 5.19 8.39 -8.72
CA GLY A 183 3.91 8.50 -9.39
C GLY A 183 3.13 7.18 -9.42
N ILE A 184 3.80 6.06 -9.65
CA ILE A 184 3.19 4.73 -9.72
C ILE A 184 3.65 3.82 -8.59
N ALA A 185 4.96 3.55 -8.48
CA ALA A 185 5.50 2.60 -7.51
C ALA A 185 6.94 2.93 -7.12
N TYR A 186 7.31 2.62 -5.87
CA TYR A 186 8.70 2.60 -5.42
C TYR A 186 9.32 1.23 -5.62
N GLY A 187 10.53 1.23 -6.16
CA GLY A 187 11.48 0.13 -6.15
C GLY A 187 10.97 -1.16 -6.80
N VAL A 188 11.59 -1.50 -7.90
CA VAL A 188 11.54 -2.85 -8.43
C VAL A 188 12.81 -3.54 -7.94
N SER A 189 12.73 -4.29 -6.84
CA SER A 189 13.83 -5.14 -6.42
C SER A 189 13.74 -6.46 -7.18
N MET A 190 14.80 -6.82 -7.89
CA MET A 190 14.89 -8.05 -8.67
C MET A 190 15.97 -8.96 -8.07
N ARG A 191 15.76 -10.27 -8.11
CA ARG A 191 16.82 -11.24 -7.84
C ARG A 191 17.70 -11.38 -9.07
N ALA A 192 18.96 -11.72 -8.88
CA ALA A 192 19.83 -12.08 -9.99
C ALA A 192 19.23 -13.28 -10.75
N GLY A 193 18.95 -13.08 -12.05
CA GLY A 193 18.31 -14.09 -12.90
C GLY A 193 16.81 -13.93 -13.11
N ASP A 194 16.16 -12.95 -12.49
CA ASP A 194 14.77 -12.63 -12.78
C ASP A 194 14.65 -11.87 -14.12
N ASP A 195 13.59 -12.13 -14.85
CA ASP A 195 13.28 -11.36 -16.05
C ASP A 195 12.89 -9.92 -15.69
N ILE A 196 13.29 -8.98 -16.51
CA ILE A 196 12.89 -7.57 -16.35
C ILE A 196 11.37 -7.48 -16.53
N PRO A 197 10.64 -6.86 -15.57
CA PRO A 197 9.19 -6.74 -15.70
C PRO A 197 8.82 -6.01 -17.00
N THR A 198 7.86 -6.55 -17.71
CA THR A 198 7.29 -5.86 -18.86
C THR A 198 6.37 -4.76 -18.35
N VAL A 199 6.69 -3.51 -18.68
CA VAL A 199 5.82 -2.35 -18.41
C VAL A 199 5.17 -1.95 -19.73
N THR A 200 3.85 -2.01 -19.79
CA THR A 200 3.05 -1.56 -20.93
C THR A 200 2.00 -0.56 -20.49
N ASN A 201 1.84 0.48 -21.26
CA ASN A 201 0.77 1.48 -21.13
C ASN A 201 -0.50 0.99 -21.83
#